data_6878dda8e5c253b5a6cd580020965541
#
_entry.id   6878dda8e5c253b5a6cd580020965541
#
_cell.length_a   1.000
_cell.length_b   1.000
_cell.length_c   1.000
_cell.angle_alpha   90.00
_cell.angle_beta   90.00
_cell.angle_gamma   90.00
#
_symmetry.space_group_name_H-M   'P 1'
#
loop_
_entity.id
_entity.type
_entity.pdbx_description
1 polymer ?
#
loop_
_entity_poly.entity_id
_entity_poly.type
_entity_poly.pdbx_seq_one_letter_code
_entity_poly.pdbx_strand_id
1 'polypeptide(L)'
;FIESTSRLDRWIHLQLTDLDTALTFDLDDLPEPAPRGYWLSALKVAQSEGWLPQKGWDAKVSSEIPQQAGASSSTALQVAWCALIAERAGKTVSQAWLARAAHRAEVEYFNEPGGQMDHFACALGGVHRFSFIPEFKCEPWPVPGGEWMLLDSREPKQTLNVLDCAKTERVGLLQAWSDEWDLLSAEPPPAFPPAFSSEQKALMQGTLDLREVSENGPRAMRAYPALPENWAVLLNDHHQLLRDVLGVSTERIELLLSTARSLGAWGGKINGSGGGGTCFVVGPSGVRQNILDAAASIGASAIPIQLGAAGVQVFHQD
;
A
#
# COMPACT_ATOMS: atom_id res chain seq x y z
N PHE A 1 8.97 -1.52 14.43
CA PHE A 1 9.12 -2.42 15.58
C PHE A 1 8.26 -1.95 16.74
N ILE A 2 7.70 -2.91 17.50
CA ILE A 2 7.00 -2.63 18.75
C ILE A 2 7.56 -3.60 19.80
N GLU A 3 8.22 -3.07 20.80
CA GLU A 3 8.66 -3.83 21.97
C GLU A 3 7.67 -3.58 23.11
N SER A 4 7.27 -4.62 23.83
CA SER A 4 6.25 -4.44 24.88
C SER A 4 6.45 -5.34 26.08
N THR A 5 6.13 -4.82 27.27
CA THR A 5 6.14 -5.53 28.55
C THR A 5 4.76 -5.48 29.20
N SER A 6 4.34 -6.59 29.82
CA SER A 6 3.03 -6.68 30.49
C SER A 6 2.99 -5.84 31.75
N ARG A 7 1.81 -5.25 32.02
CA ARG A 7 1.48 -4.58 33.29
C ARG A 7 0.51 -5.42 34.10
N LEU A 8 0.34 -5.05 35.36
CA LEU A 8 -0.65 -5.68 36.23
C LEU A 8 -1.99 -4.92 36.25
N ASP A 9 -1.94 -3.65 35.86
CA ASP A 9 -3.12 -2.77 35.73
C ASP A 9 -3.71 -2.82 34.30
N ARG A 10 -4.62 -1.92 33.99
CA ARG A 10 -5.31 -1.83 32.69
C ARG A 10 -4.87 -0.61 31.86
N TRP A 11 -3.68 -0.05 32.16
CA TRP A 11 -3.12 1.07 31.45
C TRP A 11 -2.18 0.63 30.33
N ILE A 12 -2.25 1.32 29.20
CA ILE A 12 -1.30 1.21 28.09
C ILE A 12 -0.46 2.48 28.10
N HIS A 13 0.85 2.32 28.15
CA HIS A 13 1.81 3.41 27.94
C HIS A 13 2.59 3.16 26.66
N LEU A 14 2.45 4.08 25.69
CA LEU A 14 3.20 4.03 24.43
C LEU A 14 4.26 5.13 24.41
N GLN A 15 5.47 4.74 24.11
CA GLN A 15 6.56 5.66 23.78
C GLN A 15 6.84 5.58 22.28
N LEU A 16 6.57 6.66 21.54
CA LEU A 16 6.87 6.78 20.11
C LEU A 16 8.26 7.39 19.96
N THR A 17 9.28 6.55 19.82
CA THR A 17 10.68 6.97 19.91
C THR A 17 11.08 7.94 18.81
N ASP A 18 10.54 7.77 17.60
CA ASP A 18 10.86 8.60 16.45
C ASP A 18 10.19 9.98 16.49
N LEU A 19 9.18 10.15 17.34
CA LEU A 19 8.40 11.40 17.49
C LEU A 19 8.63 12.09 18.82
N ASP A 20 9.45 11.50 19.70
CA ASP A 20 9.64 11.95 21.09
C ASP A 20 8.31 12.23 21.82
N THR A 21 7.35 11.34 21.63
CA THR A 21 5.97 11.48 22.13
C THR A 21 5.57 10.28 22.93
N ALA A 22 4.79 10.48 23.98
CA ALA A 22 4.18 9.42 24.77
C ALA A 22 2.65 9.53 24.74
N LEU A 23 1.99 8.38 24.66
CA LEU A 23 0.53 8.25 24.72
C LEU A 23 0.16 7.30 25.86
N THR A 24 -1.00 7.54 26.46
CA THR A 24 -1.50 6.70 27.55
C THR A 24 -2.98 6.43 27.32
N PHE A 25 -3.41 5.17 27.48
CA PHE A 25 -4.81 4.75 27.34
C PHE A 25 -5.22 3.92 28.55
N ASP A 26 -6.41 4.18 29.05
CA ASP A 26 -7.09 3.34 30.03
C ASP A 26 -8.01 2.35 29.30
N LEU A 27 -7.79 1.05 29.44
CA LEU A 27 -8.62 0.02 28.82
C LEU A 27 -10.04 -0.04 29.38
N ASP A 28 -10.28 0.55 30.55
CA ASP A 28 -11.61 0.65 31.16
C ASP A 28 -12.40 1.85 30.63
N ASP A 29 -11.70 2.89 30.14
CA ASP A 29 -12.33 4.13 29.62
C ASP A 29 -11.61 4.62 28.36
N LEU A 30 -11.81 3.90 27.24
CA LEU A 30 -11.25 4.27 25.96
C LEU A 30 -12.03 5.44 25.35
N PRO A 31 -11.41 6.62 25.17
CA PRO A 31 -12.07 7.76 24.52
C PRO A 31 -12.33 7.52 23.04
N GLU A 32 -13.11 8.38 22.39
CA GLU A 32 -13.25 8.34 20.94
C GLU A 32 -11.98 8.83 20.26
N PRO A 33 -11.51 8.12 19.21
CA PRO A 33 -10.32 8.53 18.46
C PRO A 33 -10.53 9.86 17.75
N ALA A 34 -9.55 10.75 17.81
CA ALA A 34 -9.45 11.85 16.86
C ALA A 34 -9.29 11.33 15.42
N PRO A 35 -9.54 12.13 14.38
CA PRO A 35 -9.29 11.72 13.01
C PRO A 35 -7.87 11.15 12.85
N ARG A 36 -7.75 9.94 12.29
CA ARG A 36 -6.51 9.17 12.17
C ARG A 36 -5.80 8.81 13.48
N GLY A 37 -6.58 8.77 14.56
CA GLY A 37 -6.11 8.29 15.87
C GLY A 37 -5.97 6.75 15.87
N TYR A 38 -5.10 6.22 15.03
CA TYR A 38 -4.97 4.80 14.68
C TYR A 38 -4.67 3.88 15.88
N TRP A 39 -3.95 4.35 16.88
CA TRP A 39 -3.71 3.59 18.12
C TRP A 39 -5.02 3.26 18.84
N LEU A 40 -5.88 4.26 18.92
CA LEU A 40 -7.11 4.16 19.67
C LEU A 40 -8.23 3.46 18.88
N SER A 41 -8.29 3.69 17.55
CA SER A 41 -9.27 3.01 16.70
C SER A 41 -9.09 1.49 16.73
N ALA A 42 -7.85 0.99 16.75
CA ALA A 42 -7.59 -0.45 16.88
C ALA A 42 -8.05 -1.01 18.22
N LEU A 43 -7.87 -0.28 19.32
CA LEU A 43 -8.39 -0.67 20.63
C LEU A 43 -9.94 -0.66 20.65
N LYS A 44 -10.56 0.33 20.00
CA LYS A 44 -12.02 0.38 19.85
C LYS A 44 -12.57 -0.77 19.01
N VAL A 45 -11.91 -1.12 17.91
CA VAL A 45 -12.25 -2.30 17.12
C VAL A 45 -12.09 -3.56 17.95
N ALA A 46 -11.00 -3.69 18.71
CA ALA A 46 -10.79 -4.81 19.62
C ALA A 46 -11.87 -4.90 20.70
N GLN A 47 -12.30 -3.77 21.23
CA GLN A 47 -13.39 -3.70 22.22
C GLN A 47 -14.72 -4.14 21.63
N SER A 48 -15.09 -3.61 20.47
CA SER A 48 -16.37 -3.92 19.82
C SER A 48 -16.49 -5.37 19.36
N GLU A 49 -15.37 -5.99 19.00
CA GLU A 49 -15.30 -7.38 18.52
C GLU A 49 -14.92 -8.40 19.62
N GLY A 50 -14.78 -7.96 20.87
CA GLY A 50 -14.58 -8.84 22.03
C GLY A 50 -13.18 -9.46 22.11
N TRP A 51 -12.15 -8.75 21.62
CA TRP A 51 -10.75 -9.19 21.73
C TRP A 51 -9.83 -8.14 22.38
N LEU A 52 -10.40 -7.20 23.15
CA LEU A 52 -9.64 -6.26 23.96
C LEU A 52 -8.91 -7.02 25.08
N PRO A 53 -7.59 -6.78 25.30
CA PRO A 53 -6.84 -7.42 26.38
C PRO A 53 -7.35 -7.10 27.78
N GLN A 54 -7.19 -8.06 28.69
CA GLN A 54 -7.60 -7.89 30.09
C GLN A 54 -6.61 -7.08 30.95
N LYS A 55 -5.36 -6.96 30.50
CA LYS A 55 -4.28 -6.23 31.16
C LYS A 55 -3.65 -5.25 30.20
N GLY A 56 -3.12 -4.17 30.75
CA GLY A 56 -2.33 -3.19 30.01
C GLY A 56 -0.89 -3.62 29.76
N TRP A 57 -0.15 -2.78 29.09
CA TRP A 57 1.26 -2.98 28.76
C TRP A 57 1.98 -1.65 28.53
N ASP A 58 3.28 -1.66 28.74
CA ASP A 58 4.17 -0.62 28.27
C ASP A 58 4.71 -1.01 26.89
N ALA A 59 4.81 -0.10 25.94
CA ALA A 59 5.37 -0.37 24.63
C ALA A 59 6.23 0.79 24.11
N LYS A 60 7.32 0.42 23.44
CA LYS A 60 8.16 1.33 22.65
C LYS A 60 7.97 1.04 21.18
N VAL A 61 7.75 2.08 20.41
CA VAL A 61 7.51 1.99 18.96
C VAL A 61 8.58 2.77 18.22
N SER A 62 9.16 2.13 17.20
CA SER A 62 10.11 2.75 16.28
C SER A 62 9.83 2.31 14.85
N SER A 63 10.13 3.16 13.86
CA SER A 63 9.95 2.86 12.44
C SER A 63 11.05 3.48 11.59
N GLU A 64 11.60 2.69 10.69
CA GLU A 64 12.53 3.16 9.64
C GLU A 64 11.81 3.46 8.31
N ILE A 65 10.49 3.21 8.26
CA ILE A 65 9.69 3.45 7.05
C ILE A 65 9.46 4.96 6.90
N PRO A 66 9.80 5.55 5.75
CA PRO A 66 9.59 6.98 5.51
C PRO A 66 8.12 7.36 5.72
N GLN A 67 7.91 8.35 6.58
CA GLN A 67 6.55 8.85 6.86
C GLN A 67 6.05 9.73 5.71
N GLN A 68 4.74 9.67 5.44
CA GLN A 68 4.05 10.48 4.41
C GLN A 68 4.60 10.33 2.98
N ALA A 69 5.48 9.35 2.75
CA ALA A 69 6.10 9.09 1.45
C ALA A 69 5.29 8.12 0.55
N GLY A 70 4.14 7.66 1.01
CA GLY A 70 3.35 6.66 0.29
C GLY A 70 3.93 5.24 0.35
N ALA A 71 4.79 4.97 1.34
CA ALA A 71 5.38 3.66 1.62
C ALA A 71 4.58 2.85 2.66
N SER A 72 3.30 3.17 2.85
CA SER A 72 2.36 2.49 3.75
C SER A 72 2.82 2.37 5.20
N SER A 73 3.52 3.42 5.71
CA SER A 73 4.06 3.44 7.07
C SER A 73 2.95 3.30 8.13
N SER A 74 1.83 3.98 7.97
CA SER A 74 0.68 3.88 8.90
C SER A 74 0.08 2.48 8.90
N THR A 75 -0.07 1.89 7.73
CA THR A 75 -0.63 0.53 7.59
C THR A 75 0.29 -0.53 8.21
N ALA A 76 1.60 -0.43 7.99
CA ALA A 76 2.57 -1.33 8.62
C ALA A 76 2.50 -1.23 10.16
N LEU A 77 2.40 0.01 10.68
CA LEU A 77 2.22 0.26 12.10
C LEU A 77 0.91 -0.34 12.62
N GLN A 78 -0.19 -0.14 11.89
CA GLN A 78 -1.50 -0.62 12.27
C GLN A 78 -1.56 -2.15 12.30
N VAL A 79 -0.95 -2.83 11.34
CA VAL A 79 -0.84 -4.30 11.34
C VAL A 79 -0.02 -4.79 12.53
N ALA A 80 1.12 -4.16 12.83
CA ALA A 80 1.96 -4.51 13.97
C ALA A 80 1.24 -4.26 15.31
N TRP A 81 0.49 -3.16 15.41
CA TRP A 81 -0.29 -2.83 16.59
C TRP A 81 -1.45 -3.80 16.83
N CYS A 82 -2.20 -4.15 15.79
CA CYS A 82 -3.23 -5.19 15.88
C CYS A 82 -2.64 -6.56 16.26
N ALA A 83 -1.45 -6.89 15.76
CA ALA A 83 -0.76 -8.12 16.15
C ALA A 83 -0.43 -8.14 17.64
N LEU A 84 0.09 -7.03 18.19
CA LEU A 84 0.37 -6.89 19.61
C LEU A 84 -0.92 -6.99 20.44
N ILE A 85 -1.99 -6.30 20.06
CA ILE A 85 -3.28 -6.35 20.80
C ILE A 85 -3.81 -7.80 20.80
N ALA A 86 -3.80 -8.49 19.66
CA ALA A 86 -4.24 -9.88 19.57
C ALA A 86 -3.41 -10.82 20.46
N GLU A 87 -2.09 -10.64 20.45
CA GLU A 87 -1.15 -11.38 21.33
C GLU A 87 -1.48 -11.14 22.81
N ARG A 88 -1.63 -9.89 23.22
CA ARG A 88 -1.98 -9.52 24.60
C ARG A 88 -3.35 -10.01 25.03
N ALA A 89 -4.26 -10.21 24.07
CA ALA A 89 -5.57 -10.83 24.29
C ALA A 89 -5.52 -12.37 24.35
N GLY A 90 -4.34 -12.97 24.16
CA GLY A 90 -4.18 -14.43 24.10
C GLY A 90 -4.82 -15.06 22.85
N LYS A 91 -4.99 -14.30 21.79
CA LYS A 91 -5.60 -14.80 20.54
C LYS A 91 -4.54 -15.29 19.56
N THR A 92 -4.66 -16.54 19.14
CA THR A 92 -3.95 -17.06 17.97
C THR A 92 -4.74 -16.72 16.72
N VAL A 93 -4.18 -15.88 15.86
CA VAL A 93 -4.86 -15.36 14.66
C VAL A 93 -4.01 -15.56 13.40
N SER A 94 -4.67 -15.63 12.25
CA SER A 94 -3.95 -15.69 10.97
C SER A 94 -3.50 -14.29 10.55
N GLN A 95 -2.46 -14.22 9.69
CA GLN A 95 -2.01 -12.97 9.09
C GLN A 95 -3.13 -12.29 8.28
N ALA A 96 -3.97 -13.07 7.59
CA ALA A 96 -5.13 -12.52 6.87
C ALA A 96 -6.18 -11.92 7.83
N TRP A 97 -6.34 -12.47 9.01
CA TRP A 97 -7.20 -11.87 10.04
C TRP A 97 -6.62 -10.54 10.54
N LEU A 98 -5.30 -10.49 10.79
CA LEU A 98 -4.61 -9.25 11.19
C LEU A 98 -4.75 -8.16 10.12
N ALA A 99 -4.58 -8.51 8.84
CA ALA A 99 -4.78 -7.58 7.74
C ALA A 99 -6.18 -6.95 7.76
N ARG A 100 -7.22 -7.76 7.96
CA ARG A 100 -8.60 -7.27 8.05
C ARG A 100 -8.86 -6.44 9.30
N ALA A 101 -8.31 -6.84 10.45
CA ALA A 101 -8.45 -6.08 11.69
C ALA A 101 -7.80 -4.70 11.57
N ALA A 102 -6.58 -4.64 10.99
CA ALA A 102 -5.88 -3.39 10.74
C ALA A 102 -6.64 -2.50 9.73
N HIS A 103 -7.20 -3.08 8.66
CA HIS A 103 -8.01 -2.33 7.70
C HIS A 103 -9.28 -1.74 8.36
N ARG A 104 -9.98 -2.52 9.20
CA ARG A 104 -11.12 -1.99 9.96
C ARG A 104 -10.71 -0.81 10.83
N ALA A 105 -9.59 -0.90 11.50
CA ALA A 105 -9.12 0.14 12.41
C ALA A 105 -8.57 1.39 11.69
N GLU A 106 -7.96 1.25 10.51
CA GLU A 106 -7.36 2.35 9.76
C GLU A 106 -8.33 3.01 8.78
N VAL A 107 -9.19 2.23 8.13
CA VAL A 107 -10.01 2.67 6.99
C VAL A 107 -11.48 2.70 7.35
N GLU A 108 -12.07 1.56 7.74
CA GLU A 108 -13.50 1.45 7.95
C GLU A 108 -13.97 2.29 9.16
N TYR A 109 -13.19 2.30 10.25
CA TYR A 109 -13.51 3.08 11.45
C TYR A 109 -13.70 4.56 11.17
N PHE A 110 -12.89 5.13 10.26
CA PHE A 110 -12.93 6.53 9.89
C PHE A 110 -13.75 6.80 8.61
N ASN A 111 -14.35 5.75 8.03
CA ASN A 111 -15.06 5.83 6.75
C ASN A 111 -14.21 6.48 5.64
N GLU A 112 -12.89 6.18 5.62
CA GLU A 112 -11.97 6.67 4.61
C GLU A 112 -12.02 5.80 3.34
N PRO A 113 -11.79 6.38 2.14
CA PRO A 113 -11.75 5.64 0.88
C PRO A 113 -10.42 4.88 0.72
N GLY A 114 -10.24 3.76 1.39
CA GLY A 114 -9.03 2.94 1.33
C GLY A 114 -9.29 1.49 0.93
N GLY A 115 -8.35 0.90 0.15
CA GLY A 115 -8.35 -0.53 -0.17
C GLY A 115 -7.63 -1.36 0.89
N GLN A 116 -7.70 -2.68 0.76
CA GLN A 116 -7.12 -3.63 1.72
C GLN A 116 -5.70 -4.09 1.34
N MET A 117 -5.20 -3.76 0.15
CA MET A 117 -3.97 -4.32 -0.42
C MET A 117 -2.76 -4.14 0.51
N ASP A 118 -2.55 -2.93 1.01
CA ASP A 118 -1.39 -2.59 1.84
C ASP A 118 -1.41 -3.36 3.16
N HIS A 119 -2.59 -3.53 3.76
CA HIS A 119 -2.78 -4.29 4.99
C HIS A 119 -2.40 -5.77 4.80
N PHE A 120 -2.84 -6.37 3.69
CA PHE A 120 -2.47 -7.74 3.37
C PHE A 120 -0.99 -7.87 3.02
N ALA A 121 -0.42 -6.92 2.28
CA ALA A 121 1.02 -6.91 1.98
C ALA A 121 1.87 -6.83 3.25
N CYS A 122 1.54 -5.94 4.18
CA CYS A 122 2.24 -5.80 5.47
C CYS A 122 2.07 -7.04 6.36
N ALA A 123 0.88 -7.63 6.38
CA ALA A 123 0.62 -8.78 7.23
C ALA A 123 1.26 -10.08 6.70
N LEU A 124 1.17 -10.33 5.41
CA LEU A 124 1.63 -11.58 4.79
C LEU A 124 3.12 -11.53 4.42
N GLY A 125 3.64 -10.35 4.04
CA GLY A 125 4.98 -10.23 3.45
C GLY A 125 5.07 -10.93 2.10
N GLY A 126 6.28 -11.23 1.64
CA GLY A 126 6.51 -11.91 0.37
C GLY A 126 6.14 -11.08 -0.84
N VAL A 127 5.89 -11.75 -1.96
CA VAL A 127 5.35 -11.16 -3.19
C VAL A 127 4.07 -11.92 -3.53
N HIS A 128 2.97 -11.19 -3.67
CA HIS A 128 1.65 -11.79 -3.86
C HIS A 128 0.84 -11.03 -4.91
N ARG A 129 -0.01 -11.77 -5.62
CA ARG A 129 -1.14 -11.22 -6.34
C ARG A 129 -2.37 -11.33 -5.45
N PHE A 130 -3.01 -10.20 -5.21
CA PHE A 130 -4.27 -10.13 -4.46
C PHE A 130 -5.44 -9.91 -5.40
N SER A 131 -6.53 -10.63 -5.14
CA SER A 131 -7.85 -10.33 -5.68
C SER A 131 -8.82 -10.21 -4.52
N PHE A 132 -9.65 -9.18 -4.53
CA PHE A 132 -10.59 -8.91 -3.44
C PHE A 132 -12.05 -9.16 -3.83
N ILE A 133 -12.32 -9.29 -5.12
CA ILE A 133 -13.65 -9.47 -5.69
C ILE A 133 -13.62 -10.63 -6.71
N PRO A 134 -14.63 -11.50 -6.76
CA PRO A 134 -15.78 -11.62 -5.84
C PRO A 134 -15.39 -12.16 -4.47
N GLU A 135 -14.23 -12.80 -4.34
CA GLU A 135 -13.69 -13.39 -3.13
C GLU A 135 -12.22 -12.98 -2.96
N PHE A 136 -11.79 -12.88 -1.70
CA PHE A 136 -10.38 -12.67 -1.43
C PHE A 136 -9.56 -13.89 -1.87
N LYS A 137 -8.60 -13.64 -2.77
CA LYS A 137 -7.60 -14.62 -3.19
C LYS A 137 -6.21 -14.02 -3.04
N CYS A 138 -5.30 -14.82 -2.53
CA CYS A 138 -3.90 -14.47 -2.36
C CYS A 138 -3.07 -15.55 -3.04
N GLU A 139 -2.39 -15.18 -4.10
CA GLU A 139 -1.52 -16.06 -4.86
C GLU A 139 -0.06 -15.67 -4.62
N PRO A 140 0.77 -16.55 -4.02
CA PRO A 140 2.18 -16.27 -3.86
C PRO A 140 2.89 -16.26 -5.22
N TRP A 141 3.83 -15.32 -5.35
CA TRP A 141 4.60 -15.13 -6.56
C TRP A 141 6.09 -15.23 -6.28
N PRO A 142 6.90 -15.66 -7.25
CA PRO A 142 8.35 -15.65 -7.09
C PRO A 142 8.83 -14.22 -6.89
N VAL A 143 9.86 -14.08 -6.05
CA VAL A 143 10.52 -12.78 -5.83
C VAL A 143 11.23 -12.39 -7.13
N PRO A 144 10.91 -11.24 -7.75
CA PRO A 144 11.60 -10.79 -8.95
C PRO A 144 13.07 -10.49 -8.67
N GLY A 145 13.94 -10.85 -9.60
CA GLY A 145 15.34 -10.44 -9.56
C GLY A 145 15.53 -8.93 -9.79
N GLY A 146 16.78 -8.51 -9.88
CA GLY A 146 17.18 -7.13 -10.09
C GLY A 146 17.42 -6.34 -8.82
N GLU A 147 17.95 -5.13 -8.97
CA GLU A 147 18.08 -4.16 -7.87
C GLU A 147 16.88 -3.23 -7.84
N TRP A 148 16.16 -3.26 -6.72
CA TRP A 148 14.97 -2.47 -6.51
C TRP A 148 15.25 -1.29 -5.59
N MET A 149 14.70 -0.14 -5.93
CA MET A 149 14.85 1.10 -5.15
C MET A 149 13.54 1.84 -5.08
N LEU A 150 13.24 2.38 -3.90
CA LEU A 150 12.16 3.34 -3.67
C LEU A 150 12.78 4.74 -3.77
N LEU A 151 12.24 5.57 -4.65
CA LEU A 151 12.66 6.96 -4.83
C LEU A 151 11.60 7.86 -4.22
N ASP A 152 11.99 8.68 -3.24
CA ASP A 152 11.10 9.64 -2.58
C ASP A 152 11.31 11.03 -3.22
N SER A 153 10.27 11.53 -3.86
CA SER A 153 10.29 12.83 -4.55
C SER A 153 10.40 14.02 -3.60
N ARG A 154 10.15 13.83 -2.31
CA ARG A 154 9.98 14.88 -1.30
C ARG A 154 8.80 15.84 -1.58
N GLU A 155 7.95 15.51 -2.54
CA GLU A 155 6.69 16.21 -2.73
C GLU A 155 5.62 15.63 -1.81
N PRO A 156 4.87 16.47 -1.11
CA PRO A 156 3.73 16.03 -0.32
C PRO A 156 2.71 15.32 -1.22
N LYS A 157 2.22 14.17 -0.78
CA LYS A 157 1.23 13.42 -1.52
C LYS A 157 -0.14 14.10 -1.46
N GLN A 158 -0.70 14.45 -2.61
CA GLN A 158 -2.06 15.03 -2.73
C GLN A 158 -3.13 13.93 -2.85
N THR A 159 -3.16 13.02 -1.88
CA THR A 159 -3.89 11.75 -1.99
C THR A 159 -5.41 11.91 -2.19
N LEU A 160 -6.04 12.80 -1.44
CA LEU A 160 -7.51 12.88 -1.41
C LEU A 160 -8.09 13.45 -2.71
N ASN A 161 -7.54 14.57 -3.21
CA ASN A 161 -8.08 15.22 -4.39
C ASN A 161 -7.87 14.41 -5.69
N VAL A 162 -6.71 13.77 -5.83
CA VAL A 162 -6.35 13.00 -7.03
C VAL A 162 -7.15 11.69 -7.10
N LEU A 163 -7.29 10.99 -5.98
CA LEU A 163 -8.06 9.75 -5.92
C LEU A 163 -9.56 9.99 -6.11
N ASP A 164 -10.11 11.00 -5.45
CA ASP A 164 -11.55 11.27 -5.52
C ASP A 164 -11.99 11.69 -6.93
N CYS A 165 -11.23 12.57 -7.60
CA CYS A 165 -11.56 12.96 -8.97
C CYS A 165 -11.47 11.78 -9.92
N ALA A 166 -10.33 11.07 -9.96
CA ALA A 166 -10.12 9.95 -10.88
C ALA A 166 -11.06 8.76 -10.59
N LYS A 167 -11.41 8.51 -9.32
CA LYS A 167 -12.31 7.42 -8.93
C LYS A 167 -13.78 7.76 -9.22
N THR A 168 -14.24 8.92 -8.80
CA THR A 168 -15.66 9.30 -8.86
C THR A 168 -16.13 9.36 -10.30
N GLU A 169 -15.38 10.00 -11.19
CA GLU A 169 -15.73 10.06 -12.61
C GLU A 169 -15.77 8.67 -13.24
N ARG A 170 -14.76 7.85 -13.03
CA ARG A 170 -14.70 6.49 -13.59
C ARG A 170 -15.81 5.59 -13.08
N VAL A 171 -16.13 5.63 -11.79
CA VAL A 171 -17.25 4.86 -11.23
C VAL A 171 -18.57 5.30 -11.83
N GLY A 172 -18.80 6.62 -11.97
CA GLY A 172 -19.99 7.14 -12.61
C GLY A 172 -20.11 6.72 -14.08
N LEU A 173 -19.00 6.74 -14.83
CA LEU A 173 -18.98 6.28 -16.22
C LEU A 173 -19.21 4.77 -16.34
N LEU A 174 -18.62 3.95 -15.45
CA LEU A 174 -18.86 2.50 -15.42
C LEU A 174 -20.35 2.20 -15.18
N GLN A 175 -20.97 2.87 -14.23
CA GLN A 175 -22.40 2.71 -13.94
C GLN A 175 -23.28 3.11 -15.12
N ALA A 176 -22.92 4.20 -15.83
CA ALA A 176 -23.64 4.69 -17.00
C ALA A 176 -23.38 3.86 -18.27
N TRP A 177 -22.35 3.02 -18.27
CA TRP A 177 -21.96 2.26 -19.46
C TRP A 177 -22.84 1.04 -19.68
N SER A 178 -23.00 0.21 -18.68
CA SER A 178 -23.87 -0.96 -18.75
C SER A 178 -24.18 -1.50 -17.36
N ASP A 179 -25.44 -1.75 -17.07
CA ASP A 179 -25.89 -2.42 -15.85
C ASP A 179 -25.66 -3.94 -15.91
N GLU A 180 -25.47 -4.51 -17.11
CA GLU A 180 -25.32 -5.95 -17.32
C GLU A 180 -23.87 -6.42 -17.44
N TRP A 181 -22.93 -5.49 -17.61
CA TRP A 181 -21.51 -5.80 -17.76
C TRP A 181 -20.69 -5.09 -16.69
N ASP A 182 -19.85 -5.83 -16.01
CA ASP A 182 -18.91 -5.26 -15.05
C ASP A 182 -17.44 -5.40 -15.51
N LEU A 183 -16.58 -4.59 -14.92
CA LEU A 183 -15.15 -4.54 -15.24
C LEU A 183 -14.43 -5.88 -14.95
N LEU A 184 -15.01 -6.77 -14.16
CA LEU A 184 -14.45 -8.08 -13.79
C LEU A 184 -14.96 -9.21 -14.71
N SER A 185 -15.91 -8.91 -15.60
CA SER A 185 -16.43 -9.88 -16.55
C SER A 185 -15.33 -10.41 -17.47
N ALA A 186 -15.34 -11.69 -17.75
CA ALA A 186 -14.50 -12.32 -18.77
C ALA A 186 -14.98 -12.01 -20.20
N GLU A 187 -16.21 -11.51 -20.34
CA GLU A 187 -16.79 -11.14 -21.63
C GLU A 187 -16.18 -9.82 -22.13
N PRO A 188 -16.08 -9.63 -23.45
CA PRO A 188 -15.62 -8.38 -24.01
C PRO A 188 -16.58 -7.25 -23.62
N PRO A 189 -16.06 -6.02 -23.40
CA PRO A 189 -16.89 -4.88 -23.06
C PRO A 189 -17.86 -4.55 -24.20
N PRO A 190 -19.07 -4.08 -23.90
CA PRO A 190 -19.99 -3.56 -24.91
C PRO A 190 -19.42 -2.29 -25.56
N ALA A 191 -19.99 -1.87 -26.68
CA ALA A 191 -19.60 -0.60 -27.30
C ALA A 191 -19.85 0.57 -26.35
N PHE A 192 -18.98 1.57 -26.39
CA PHE A 192 -19.17 2.78 -25.58
C PHE A 192 -20.49 3.48 -25.91
N PRO A 193 -21.22 3.96 -24.91
CA PRO A 193 -22.42 4.74 -25.12
C PRO A 193 -22.19 5.93 -26.09
N PRO A 194 -23.09 6.18 -27.04
CA PRO A 194 -22.96 7.33 -27.96
C PRO A 194 -22.89 8.67 -27.22
N ALA A 195 -23.47 8.75 -26.03
CA ALA A 195 -23.47 9.95 -25.20
C ALA A 195 -22.10 10.27 -24.55
N PHE A 196 -21.16 9.33 -24.54
CA PHE A 196 -19.83 9.58 -23.96
C PHE A 196 -19.01 10.50 -24.86
N SER A 197 -18.40 11.53 -24.27
CA SER A 197 -17.44 12.39 -24.96
C SER A 197 -16.19 11.61 -25.38
N SER A 198 -15.35 12.22 -26.22
CA SER A 198 -14.06 11.63 -26.61
C SER A 198 -13.15 11.39 -25.41
N GLU A 199 -13.13 12.32 -24.46
CA GLU A 199 -12.34 12.24 -23.23
C GLU A 199 -12.86 11.12 -22.32
N GLN A 200 -14.17 10.99 -22.17
CA GLN A 200 -14.80 9.92 -21.39
C GLN A 200 -14.51 8.54 -21.99
N LYS A 201 -14.58 8.41 -23.32
CA LYS A 201 -14.21 7.17 -24.01
C LYS A 201 -12.72 6.84 -23.83
N ALA A 202 -11.84 7.85 -23.91
CA ALA A 202 -10.41 7.65 -23.66
C ALA A 202 -10.14 7.21 -22.22
N LEU A 203 -10.79 7.81 -21.23
CA LEU A 203 -10.69 7.44 -19.83
C LEU A 203 -11.18 6.01 -19.57
N MET A 204 -12.28 5.62 -20.19
CA MET A 204 -12.82 4.26 -20.06
C MET A 204 -11.96 3.23 -20.80
N GLN A 205 -11.42 3.56 -21.98
CA GLN A 205 -10.48 2.69 -22.67
C GLN A 205 -9.22 2.46 -21.82
N GLY A 206 -8.63 3.53 -21.28
CA GLY A 206 -7.48 3.39 -20.38
C GLY A 206 -7.79 2.61 -19.10
N THR A 207 -9.06 2.63 -18.63
CA THR A 207 -9.50 1.78 -17.52
C THR A 207 -9.50 0.29 -17.91
N LEU A 208 -9.91 -0.03 -19.14
CA LEU A 208 -9.82 -1.38 -19.69
C LEU A 208 -8.36 -1.82 -19.87
N ASP A 209 -7.51 -0.91 -20.36
CA ASP A 209 -6.09 -1.18 -20.56
C ASP A 209 -5.38 -1.45 -19.22
N LEU A 210 -5.71 -0.70 -18.16
CA LEU A 210 -5.24 -0.96 -16.78
C LEU A 210 -5.68 -2.34 -16.27
N ARG A 211 -6.92 -2.72 -16.54
CA ARG A 211 -7.41 -4.08 -16.24
C ARG A 211 -6.58 -5.12 -16.99
N GLU A 212 -6.35 -4.94 -18.28
CA GLU A 212 -5.59 -5.86 -19.12
C GLU A 212 -4.16 -6.04 -18.62
N VAL A 213 -3.47 -4.96 -18.30
CA VAL A 213 -2.13 -5.00 -17.68
C VAL A 213 -2.16 -5.77 -16.37
N SER A 214 -3.19 -5.58 -15.55
CA SER A 214 -3.34 -6.25 -14.25
C SER A 214 -3.67 -7.75 -14.37
N GLU A 215 -4.34 -8.17 -15.43
CA GLU A 215 -4.76 -9.57 -15.64
C GLU A 215 -3.73 -10.36 -16.46
N ASN A 216 -3.26 -9.80 -17.58
CA ASN A 216 -2.40 -10.49 -18.53
C ASN A 216 -0.92 -10.38 -18.19
N GLY A 217 -0.51 -9.26 -17.58
CA GLY A 217 0.86 -9.08 -17.13
C GLY A 217 1.33 -10.23 -16.23
N PRO A 218 0.59 -10.53 -15.15
CA PRO A 218 0.88 -11.66 -14.30
C PRO A 218 0.94 -13.01 -15.02
N ARG A 219 0.07 -13.24 -15.99
CA ARG A 219 0.09 -14.51 -16.77
C ARG A 219 1.34 -14.64 -17.63
N ALA A 220 1.73 -13.56 -18.31
CA ALA A 220 2.96 -13.52 -19.11
C ALA A 220 4.21 -13.76 -18.25
N MET A 221 4.23 -13.23 -17.04
CA MET A 221 5.35 -13.40 -16.11
C MET A 221 5.47 -14.80 -15.51
N ARG A 222 4.35 -15.52 -15.32
CA ARG A 222 4.39 -16.94 -14.95
C ARG A 222 5.06 -17.81 -16.02
N ALA A 223 4.90 -17.44 -17.29
CA ALA A 223 5.53 -18.17 -18.38
C ALA A 223 7.05 -17.92 -18.45
N TYR A 224 7.51 -16.76 -17.96
CA TYR A 224 8.92 -16.35 -18.02
C TYR A 224 9.40 -15.72 -16.69
N PRO A 225 9.37 -16.48 -15.57
CA PRO A 225 9.63 -15.92 -14.23
C PRO A 225 11.08 -15.44 -14.02
N ALA A 226 12.02 -15.86 -14.89
CA ALA A 226 13.45 -15.68 -14.68
C ALA A 226 14.01 -14.34 -15.24
N LEU A 227 13.22 -13.54 -15.94
CA LEU A 227 13.68 -12.30 -16.56
C LEU A 227 13.14 -11.07 -15.84
N PRO A 228 13.94 -10.45 -14.94
CA PRO A 228 13.50 -9.27 -14.21
C PRO A 228 13.16 -8.08 -15.11
N GLU A 229 13.69 -8.03 -16.34
CA GLU A 229 13.35 -7.04 -17.34
C GLU A 229 11.88 -7.07 -17.75
N ASN A 230 11.24 -8.24 -17.71
CA ASN A 230 9.80 -8.36 -18.01
C ASN A 230 8.93 -7.62 -16.98
N TRP A 231 9.38 -7.59 -15.71
CA TRP A 231 8.72 -6.78 -14.68
C TRP A 231 8.83 -5.30 -15.01
N ALA A 232 9.98 -4.87 -15.48
CA ALA A 232 10.21 -3.48 -15.84
C ALA A 232 9.28 -3.03 -16.99
N VAL A 233 9.06 -3.88 -18.00
CA VAL A 233 8.10 -3.61 -19.08
C VAL A 233 6.70 -3.37 -18.50
N LEU A 234 6.19 -4.31 -17.68
CA LEU A 234 4.89 -4.17 -17.06
C LEU A 234 4.76 -2.91 -16.19
N LEU A 235 5.81 -2.58 -15.43
CA LEU A 235 5.83 -1.38 -14.60
C LEU A 235 5.77 -0.12 -15.46
N ASN A 236 6.49 -0.10 -16.58
CA ASN A 236 6.50 1.02 -17.52
C ASN A 236 5.13 1.19 -18.18
N ASP A 237 4.53 0.10 -18.69
CA ASP A 237 3.20 0.12 -19.32
C ASP A 237 2.14 0.60 -18.34
N HIS A 238 2.16 0.07 -17.12
CA HIS A 238 1.26 0.52 -16.07
C HIS A 238 1.47 2.00 -15.72
N HIS A 239 2.74 2.43 -15.57
CA HIS A 239 3.04 3.83 -15.28
C HIS A 239 2.57 4.78 -16.38
N GLN A 240 2.73 4.40 -17.64
CA GLN A 240 2.25 5.17 -18.78
C GLN A 240 0.73 5.40 -18.69
N LEU A 241 -0.04 4.36 -18.39
CA LEU A 241 -1.49 4.50 -18.20
C LEU A 241 -1.84 5.38 -16.99
N LEU A 242 -1.12 5.24 -15.88
CA LEU A 242 -1.31 6.10 -14.71
C LEU A 242 -1.02 7.57 -15.00
N ARG A 243 0.01 7.85 -15.80
CA ARG A 243 0.38 9.21 -16.20
C ARG A 243 -0.57 9.78 -17.24
N ASP A 244 -0.76 9.07 -18.35
CA ASP A 244 -1.40 9.61 -19.56
C ASP A 244 -2.94 9.57 -19.50
N VAL A 245 -3.50 8.58 -18.80
CA VAL A 245 -4.95 8.40 -18.68
C VAL A 245 -5.49 8.95 -17.38
N LEU A 246 -4.86 8.61 -16.25
CA LEU A 246 -5.34 9.01 -14.94
C LEU A 246 -4.74 10.33 -14.44
N GLY A 247 -3.68 10.85 -15.08
CA GLY A 247 -3.05 12.10 -14.70
C GLY A 247 -2.46 12.11 -13.27
N VAL A 248 -2.14 10.92 -12.72
CA VAL A 248 -1.72 10.81 -11.32
C VAL A 248 -0.20 10.93 -11.11
N SER A 249 0.58 11.10 -12.18
CA SER A 249 2.02 11.37 -12.07
C SER A 249 2.30 12.86 -11.93
N THR A 250 3.46 13.21 -11.37
CA THR A 250 3.94 14.60 -11.26
C THR A 250 5.21 14.79 -12.06
N GLU A 251 5.54 16.04 -12.42
CA GLU A 251 6.80 16.36 -13.10
C GLU A 251 8.02 15.83 -12.32
N ARG A 252 7.94 15.88 -11.02
CA ARG A 252 9.01 15.40 -10.14
C ARG A 252 9.17 13.89 -10.20
N ILE A 253 8.08 13.14 -10.23
CA ILE A 253 8.10 11.68 -10.40
C ILE A 253 8.65 11.32 -11.80
N GLU A 254 8.21 12.02 -12.84
CA GLU A 254 8.73 11.80 -14.20
C GLU A 254 10.24 12.07 -14.29
N LEU A 255 10.72 13.12 -13.63
CA LEU A 255 12.15 13.43 -13.55
C LEU A 255 12.93 12.29 -12.88
N LEU A 256 12.45 11.76 -11.77
CA LEU A 256 13.08 10.64 -11.06
C LEU A 256 13.12 9.38 -11.92
N LEU A 257 12.01 9.00 -12.53
CA LEU A 257 11.93 7.82 -13.38
C LEU A 257 12.79 7.94 -14.64
N SER A 258 12.80 9.11 -15.29
CA SER A 258 13.64 9.34 -16.47
C SER A 258 15.13 9.36 -16.12
N THR A 259 15.50 9.98 -14.99
CA THR A 259 16.87 9.97 -14.49
C THR A 259 17.33 8.55 -14.18
N ALA A 260 16.54 7.76 -13.46
CA ALA A 260 16.90 6.38 -13.18
C ALA A 260 17.08 5.54 -14.47
N ARG A 261 16.19 5.72 -15.45
CA ARG A 261 16.32 5.03 -16.76
C ARG A 261 17.59 5.44 -17.52
N SER A 262 17.94 6.74 -17.51
CA SER A 262 19.18 7.21 -18.16
C SER A 262 20.46 6.63 -17.52
N LEU A 263 20.37 6.20 -16.26
CA LEU A 263 21.45 5.56 -15.52
C LEU A 263 21.41 4.03 -15.58
N GLY A 264 20.51 3.45 -16.36
CA GLY A 264 20.46 2.01 -16.64
C GLY A 264 19.38 1.22 -15.90
N ALA A 265 18.45 1.88 -15.18
CA ALA A 265 17.27 1.19 -14.69
C ALA A 265 16.43 0.67 -15.88
N TRP A 266 15.94 -0.55 -15.79
CA TRP A 266 15.09 -1.15 -16.82
C TRP A 266 13.69 -0.52 -16.86
N GLY A 267 13.17 -0.11 -15.69
CA GLY A 267 11.88 0.53 -15.60
C GLY A 267 11.46 0.82 -14.16
N GLY A 268 10.26 1.38 -14.05
CA GLY A 268 9.67 1.73 -12.77
C GLY A 268 8.33 2.45 -12.92
N LYS A 269 7.68 2.71 -11.80
CA LYS A 269 6.37 3.37 -11.77
C LYS A 269 6.15 4.16 -10.49
N ILE A 270 5.21 5.09 -10.53
CA ILE A 270 4.71 5.76 -9.34
C ILE A 270 4.09 4.75 -8.36
N ASN A 271 4.28 4.98 -7.06
CA ASN A 271 3.80 4.12 -6.00
C ASN A 271 2.46 4.60 -5.42
N GLY A 272 1.57 3.65 -5.15
CA GLY A 272 0.25 3.91 -4.55
C GLY A 272 -0.67 4.75 -5.43
N SER A 273 -1.40 5.69 -4.81
CA SER A 273 -2.44 6.51 -5.48
C SER A 273 -1.91 7.56 -6.44
N GLY A 274 -0.61 7.85 -6.42
CA GLY A 274 -0.06 8.97 -7.18
C GLY A 274 -0.24 10.33 -6.52
N GLY A 275 -0.07 11.41 -7.29
CA GLY A 275 -0.14 12.79 -6.81
C GLY A 275 1.09 13.22 -6.00
N GLY A 276 2.27 12.73 -6.32
CA GLY A 276 3.52 12.96 -5.57
C GLY A 276 3.94 11.74 -4.74
N GLY A 277 4.75 11.96 -3.71
CA GLY A 277 5.27 10.91 -2.83
C GLY A 277 6.41 10.11 -3.48
N THR A 278 6.24 8.81 -3.67
CA THR A 278 7.31 7.92 -4.12
C THR A 278 7.03 7.26 -5.47
N CYS A 279 8.10 6.85 -6.13
CA CYS A 279 8.09 5.86 -7.20
C CYS A 279 9.12 4.76 -6.89
N PHE A 280 9.00 3.62 -7.55
CA PHE A 280 10.02 2.59 -7.45
C PHE A 280 10.55 2.21 -8.83
N VAL A 281 11.81 1.80 -8.85
CA VAL A 281 12.52 1.41 -10.05
C VAL A 281 13.23 0.08 -9.84
N VAL A 282 13.48 -0.63 -10.94
CA VAL A 282 14.24 -1.85 -10.98
C VAL A 282 15.29 -1.79 -12.08
N GLY A 283 16.46 -2.33 -11.82
CA GLY A 283 17.56 -2.37 -12.78
C GLY A 283 18.52 -3.52 -12.55
N PRO A 284 19.56 -3.62 -13.39
CA PRO A 284 20.63 -4.62 -13.24
C PRO A 284 21.48 -4.34 -12.00
N SER A 285 22.29 -5.32 -11.62
CA SER A 285 23.31 -5.14 -10.59
C SER A 285 24.27 -4.01 -10.97
N GLY A 286 24.57 -3.16 -9.97
CA GLY A 286 25.53 -2.05 -10.10
C GLY A 286 24.93 -0.70 -10.47
N VAL A 287 23.64 -0.59 -10.80
CA VAL A 287 23.02 0.73 -11.07
C VAL A 287 22.69 1.50 -9.80
N ARG A 288 22.59 0.80 -8.68
CA ARG A 288 22.09 1.33 -7.40
C ARG A 288 22.77 2.62 -6.99
N GLN A 289 24.10 2.62 -6.89
CA GLN A 289 24.84 3.77 -6.38
C GLN A 289 24.64 5.00 -7.25
N ASN A 290 24.69 4.85 -8.57
CA ASN A 290 24.48 5.96 -9.49
C ASN A 290 23.09 6.58 -9.33
N ILE A 291 22.06 5.77 -9.11
CA ILE A 291 20.69 6.24 -8.90
C ILE A 291 20.55 6.92 -7.53
N LEU A 292 21.18 6.38 -6.47
CA LEU A 292 21.20 7.01 -5.15
C LEU A 292 21.82 8.42 -5.22
N ASP A 293 22.98 8.54 -5.84
CA ASP A 293 23.72 9.81 -5.98
C ASP A 293 22.94 10.82 -6.84
N ALA A 294 22.34 10.36 -7.93
CA ALA A 294 21.53 11.21 -8.79
C ALA A 294 20.24 11.69 -8.08
N ALA A 295 19.56 10.85 -7.35
CA ALA A 295 18.39 11.24 -6.57
C ALA A 295 18.77 12.32 -5.54
N ALA A 296 19.87 12.12 -4.82
CA ALA A 296 20.39 13.09 -3.86
C ALA A 296 20.73 14.44 -4.53
N SER A 297 21.36 14.42 -5.71
CA SER A 297 21.77 15.63 -6.45
C SER A 297 20.59 16.52 -6.86
N ILE A 298 19.43 15.94 -7.04
CA ILE A 298 18.19 16.65 -7.37
C ILE A 298 17.27 16.87 -6.14
N GLY A 299 17.80 16.70 -4.93
CA GLY A 299 17.05 16.92 -3.69
C GLY A 299 15.94 15.90 -3.40
N ALA A 300 16.06 14.68 -3.97
CA ALA A 300 15.24 13.54 -3.64
C ALA A 300 16.01 12.56 -2.75
N SER A 301 15.37 11.49 -2.28
CA SER A 301 16.09 10.38 -1.65
C SER A 301 15.77 9.06 -2.35
N ALA A 302 16.68 8.13 -2.27
CA ALA A 302 16.49 6.79 -2.76
C ALA A 302 16.83 5.78 -1.64
N ILE A 303 16.04 4.72 -1.55
CA ILE A 303 16.15 3.69 -0.52
C ILE A 303 16.20 2.34 -1.24
N PRO A 304 17.25 1.52 -1.03
CA PRO A 304 17.26 0.15 -1.52
C PRO A 304 16.09 -0.65 -0.94
N ILE A 305 15.41 -1.42 -1.79
CA ILE A 305 14.30 -2.28 -1.37
C ILE A 305 14.75 -3.73 -1.45
N GLN A 306 14.50 -4.48 -0.40
CA GLN A 306 14.58 -5.93 -0.41
C GLN A 306 13.17 -6.50 -0.57
N LEU A 307 12.90 -7.14 -1.71
CA LEU A 307 11.63 -7.83 -1.94
C LEU A 307 11.58 -9.16 -1.20
N GLY A 308 10.36 -9.62 -0.93
CA GLY A 308 10.14 -10.94 -0.33
C GLY A 308 10.39 -11.00 1.18
N ALA A 309 10.48 -9.86 1.86
CA ALA A 309 10.58 -9.82 3.31
C ALA A 309 9.38 -10.52 3.97
N ALA A 310 9.59 -11.12 5.15
CA ALA A 310 8.52 -11.70 5.92
C ALA A 310 7.48 -10.65 6.34
N GLY A 311 6.23 -11.06 6.44
CA GLY A 311 5.17 -10.22 6.98
C GLY A 311 5.30 -9.98 8.48
N VAL A 312 4.22 -9.56 9.11
CA VAL A 312 4.20 -9.32 10.56
C VAL A 312 4.63 -10.57 11.34
N GLN A 313 5.53 -10.38 12.28
CA GLN A 313 6.04 -11.43 13.15
C GLN A 313 5.94 -11.00 14.62
N VAL A 314 5.64 -11.94 15.49
CA VAL A 314 5.63 -11.74 16.94
C VAL A 314 6.72 -12.65 17.53
N PHE A 315 7.60 -12.07 18.32
CA PHE A 315 8.68 -12.77 19.02
C PHE A 315 8.49 -12.63 20.51
N HIS A 316 8.74 -13.69 21.23
CA HIS A 316 8.80 -13.69 22.70
C HIS A 316 10.27 -13.69 23.10
N GLN A 317 10.63 -12.81 24.04
CA GLN A 317 11.93 -12.86 24.70
C GLN A 317 11.76 -13.72 25.96
N ASP A 318 12.60 -14.74 26.07
CA ASP A 318 12.67 -15.61 27.23
C ASP A 318 13.18 -14.86 28.48
#